data_348eb45935d151cd130fe997dd271d7f
#
_entry.id   348eb45935d151cd130fe997dd271d7f
#
_cell.length_a   1.000
_cell.length_b   1.000
_cell.length_c   1.000
_cell.angle_alpha   90.00
_cell.angle_beta   90.00
_cell.angle_gamma   90.00
#
_symmetry.space_group_name_H-M   'P 1'
#
loop_
_entity.id
_entity.type
_entity.pdbx_description
1 polymer ?
#
loop_
_entity_poly.entity_id
_entity_poly.type
_entity_poly.pdbx_seq_one_letter_code
_entity_poly.pdbx_strand_id
1 'polypeptide(L)'
;MNPLYGPINLFLDLGGEPERTFWGARLPQWLTDGGDARAAIVVMSLFTIGEPFVVLLVARQAIPHELYELGATEGASPLRVFARLTLPLLAPVLLLLFCRDTIFSLQATFVPALIVTDGGPPPYETTYLPLFVYRNAFEYLRYGYAAAATVVMFGLTALIVFLQWRILRLWTTGFAV
;
A
#
# COMPACT_ATOMS: atom_id res chain seq x y z
N MET A 1 5.27 -10.62 -14.46
CA MET A 1 4.49 -11.66 -13.79
C MET A 1 3.80 -12.61 -14.80
N ASN A 2 4.53 -13.11 -15.79
CA ASN A 2 3.99 -14.10 -16.72
C ASN A 2 3.87 -15.45 -15.98
N PRO A 3 2.72 -16.15 -16.02
CA PRO A 3 2.56 -17.43 -15.31
C PRO A 3 3.47 -18.55 -15.85
N LEU A 4 3.90 -18.47 -17.11
CA LEU A 4 4.75 -19.48 -17.75
C LEU A 4 6.25 -19.15 -17.68
N TYR A 5 6.62 -17.87 -17.78
CA TYR A 5 8.03 -17.45 -17.93
C TYR A 5 8.43 -16.35 -16.93
N GLY A 6 7.59 -16.03 -15.96
CA GLY A 6 7.91 -15.01 -14.96
C GLY A 6 9.05 -15.47 -14.04
N PRO A 7 10.04 -14.59 -13.72
CA PRO A 7 11.19 -14.97 -12.91
C PRO A 7 10.80 -15.51 -11.53
N ILE A 8 9.71 -15.03 -10.94
CA ILE A 8 9.22 -15.51 -9.65
C ILE A 8 8.73 -16.96 -9.78
N ASN A 9 7.89 -17.27 -10.78
CA ASN A 9 7.41 -18.62 -11.00
C ASN A 9 8.51 -19.55 -11.45
N LEU A 10 9.46 -19.05 -12.27
CA LEU A 10 10.64 -19.83 -12.70
C LEU A 10 11.54 -20.17 -11.50
N PHE A 11 11.71 -19.23 -10.55
CA PHE A 11 12.47 -19.47 -9.32
C PHE A 11 11.78 -20.45 -8.36
N LEU A 12 10.45 -20.40 -8.31
CA LEU A 12 9.63 -21.32 -7.53
C LEU A 12 9.46 -22.68 -8.22
N ASP A 13 9.63 -22.73 -9.56
CA ASP A 13 9.41 -23.89 -10.41
C ASP A 13 10.74 -24.59 -10.76
N LEU A 14 11.33 -25.20 -9.78
CA LEU A 14 12.53 -26.04 -10.01
C LEU A 14 12.22 -27.41 -10.63
N GLY A 15 11.02 -27.67 -11.14
CA GLY A 15 10.59 -29.01 -11.51
C GLY A 15 9.67 -29.26 -12.70
N GLY A 16 9.31 -28.27 -13.52
CA GLY A 16 8.99 -28.51 -14.95
C GLY A 16 7.65 -29.14 -15.40
N GLU A 17 6.51 -29.04 -14.70
CA GLU A 17 5.22 -29.53 -15.21
C GLU A 17 4.06 -28.49 -15.09
N PRO A 18 3.07 -28.48 -16.01
CA PRO A 18 2.04 -27.45 -16.08
C PRO A 18 0.98 -27.47 -14.95
N GLU A 19 0.91 -28.51 -14.14
CA GLU A 19 0.19 -28.52 -12.85
C GLU A 19 1.16 -28.34 -11.68
N ARG A 20 1.88 -27.27 -11.71
CA ARG A 20 3.06 -27.01 -10.90
C ARG A 20 2.68 -26.78 -9.45
N THR A 21 3.21 -27.64 -8.60
CA THR A 21 2.97 -27.59 -7.16
C THR A 21 4.31 -27.40 -6.45
N PHE A 22 4.47 -26.28 -5.75
CA PHE A 22 5.61 -26.09 -4.86
C PHE A 22 5.20 -26.52 -3.45
N TRP A 23 5.84 -27.56 -2.92
CA TRP A 23 5.51 -28.15 -1.60
C TRP A 23 4.04 -28.53 -1.43
N GLY A 24 3.36 -29.01 -2.49
CA GLY A 24 1.95 -29.38 -2.45
C GLY A 24 0.97 -28.21 -2.60
N ALA A 25 1.45 -26.99 -2.79
CA ALA A 25 0.63 -25.82 -3.07
C ALA A 25 0.73 -25.43 -4.55
N ARG A 26 -0.42 -25.12 -5.16
CA ARG A 26 -0.50 -24.67 -6.56
C ARG A 26 0.33 -23.41 -6.75
N LEU A 27 1.13 -23.36 -7.81
CA LEU A 27 1.87 -22.16 -8.17
C LEU A 27 0.93 -20.99 -8.53
N PRO A 28 1.20 -19.77 -8.09
CA PRO A 28 0.33 -18.62 -8.34
C PRO A 28 0.17 -18.34 -9.83
N GLN A 29 -1.05 -18.25 -10.28
CA GLN A 29 -1.41 -17.82 -11.63
C GLN A 29 -1.75 -16.32 -11.63
N TRP A 30 -0.74 -15.50 -11.46
CA TRP A 30 -0.82 -14.06 -11.22
C TRP A 30 -1.73 -13.26 -12.16
N LEU A 31 -2.05 -13.79 -13.34
CA LEU A 31 -2.83 -13.09 -14.37
C LEU A 31 -4.15 -13.79 -14.70
N THR A 32 -4.29 -15.06 -14.38
CA THR A 32 -5.42 -15.91 -14.81
C THR A 32 -6.36 -16.31 -13.67
N ASP A 33 -5.90 -16.22 -12.42
CA ASP A 33 -6.72 -16.46 -11.24
C ASP A 33 -6.98 -15.15 -10.50
N GLY A 34 -8.24 -14.85 -10.15
CA GLY A 34 -8.64 -13.60 -9.52
C GLY A 34 -7.99 -13.37 -8.16
N GLY A 35 -7.86 -14.41 -7.35
CA GLY A 35 -7.19 -14.35 -6.05
C GLY A 35 -5.71 -14.03 -6.19
N ASP A 36 -5.04 -14.71 -7.10
CA ASP A 36 -3.61 -14.52 -7.37
C ASP A 36 -3.33 -13.16 -8.03
N ALA A 37 -4.23 -12.66 -8.88
CA ALA A 37 -4.13 -11.34 -9.49
C ALA A 37 -4.16 -10.21 -8.43
N ARG A 38 -4.98 -10.34 -7.39
CA ARG A 38 -4.96 -9.40 -6.25
C ARG A 38 -3.64 -9.47 -5.48
N ALA A 39 -3.14 -10.68 -5.22
CA ALA A 39 -1.85 -10.87 -4.58
C ALA A 39 -0.70 -10.27 -5.40
N ALA A 40 -0.76 -10.39 -6.74
CA ALA A 40 0.21 -9.76 -7.64
C ALA A 40 0.27 -8.24 -7.45
N ILE A 41 -0.87 -7.55 -7.37
CA ILE A 41 -0.93 -6.10 -7.14
C ILE A 41 -0.36 -5.74 -5.76
N VAL A 42 -0.66 -6.54 -4.72
CA VAL A 42 -0.09 -6.33 -3.38
C VAL A 42 1.44 -6.49 -3.40
N VAL A 43 1.96 -7.52 -4.04
CA VAL A 43 3.42 -7.71 -4.18
C VAL A 43 4.07 -6.56 -4.93
N MET A 44 3.43 -6.05 -6.01
CA MET A 44 3.91 -4.86 -6.72
C MET A 44 3.93 -3.62 -5.82
N SER A 45 2.93 -3.44 -4.97
CA SER A 45 2.88 -2.29 -4.05
C SER A 45 4.01 -2.31 -3.01
N LEU A 46 4.59 -3.45 -2.68
CA LEU A 46 5.75 -3.53 -1.78
C LEU A 46 6.99 -2.80 -2.34
N PHE A 47 7.14 -2.72 -3.65
CA PHE A 47 8.25 -1.97 -4.26
C PHE A 47 8.09 -0.44 -4.09
N THR A 48 6.91 0.05 -3.78
CA THR A 48 6.67 1.48 -3.51
C THR A 48 7.02 1.90 -2.07
N ILE A 49 7.30 0.95 -1.17
CA ILE A 49 7.65 1.22 0.24
C ILE A 49 8.99 1.98 0.38
N GLY A 50 9.85 1.93 -0.64
CA GLY A 50 11.17 2.57 -0.58
C GLY A 50 11.11 4.08 -0.31
N GLU A 51 10.19 4.80 -0.90
CA GLU A 51 10.07 6.25 -0.73
C GLU A 51 9.64 6.64 0.71
N PRO A 52 8.54 6.13 1.29
CA PRO A 52 8.18 6.43 2.67
C PRO A 52 9.24 5.96 3.67
N PHE A 53 9.97 4.88 3.38
CA PHE A 53 11.08 4.45 4.22
C PHE A 53 12.20 5.49 4.29
N VAL A 54 12.61 6.06 3.16
CA VAL A 54 13.64 7.12 3.11
C VAL A 54 13.18 8.35 3.89
N VAL A 55 11.93 8.78 3.73
CA VAL A 55 11.36 9.93 4.46
C VAL A 55 11.39 9.68 5.97
N LEU A 56 11.00 8.49 6.42
CA LEU A 56 11.05 8.11 7.84
C LEU A 56 12.50 8.06 8.37
N LEU A 57 13.44 7.58 7.56
CA LEU A 57 14.84 7.54 7.94
C LEU A 57 15.40 8.95 8.17
N VAL A 58 15.12 9.88 7.26
CA VAL A 58 15.52 11.27 7.38
C VAL A 58 14.86 11.94 8.60
N ALA A 59 13.55 11.71 8.79
CA ALA A 59 12.85 12.25 9.95
C ALA A 59 13.42 11.72 11.27
N ARG A 60 13.82 10.43 11.32
CA ARG A 60 14.51 9.87 12.49
C ARG A 60 15.87 10.51 12.74
N GLN A 61 16.64 10.80 11.68
CA GLN A 61 17.95 11.46 11.81
C GLN A 61 17.84 12.91 12.29
N ALA A 62 16.71 13.56 12.09
CA ALA A 62 16.45 14.91 12.60
C ALA A 62 16.20 14.96 14.12
N ILE A 63 15.99 13.82 14.77
CA ILE A 63 15.83 13.75 16.24
C ILE A 63 17.22 13.91 16.87
N PRO A 64 17.42 14.91 17.79
CA PRO A 64 18.69 15.13 18.46
C PRO A 64 19.17 13.89 19.22
N HIS A 65 20.46 13.57 19.05
CA HIS A 65 21.06 12.39 19.70
C HIS A 65 21.06 12.49 21.23
N GLU A 66 21.11 13.69 21.75
CA GLU A 66 21.06 14.00 23.20
C GLU A 66 19.86 13.39 23.91
N LEU A 67 18.70 13.32 23.21
CA LEU A 67 17.50 12.68 23.76
C LEU A 67 17.66 11.17 23.96
N TYR A 68 18.44 10.53 23.13
CA TYR A 68 18.74 9.10 23.25
C TYR A 68 19.75 8.84 24.37
N GLU A 69 20.73 9.72 24.54
CA GLU A 69 21.70 9.67 25.64
C GLU A 69 21.01 9.86 27.00
N LEU A 70 20.08 10.82 27.10
CA LEU A 70 19.27 11.01 28.31
C LEU A 70 18.46 9.75 28.64
N GLY A 71 17.83 9.13 27.65
CA GLY A 71 17.12 7.85 27.85
C GLY A 71 18.02 6.73 28.33
N ALA A 72 19.27 6.69 27.85
CA ALA A 72 20.26 5.70 28.27
C ALA A 72 20.74 5.94 29.70
N THR A 73 20.98 7.19 30.09
CA THR A 73 21.40 7.55 31.47
C THR A 73 20.31 7.25 32.50
N GLU A 74 19.03 7.35 32.11
CA GLU A 74 17.89 6.96 32.96
C GLU A 74 17.66 5.43 33.00
N GLY A 75 18.50 4.63 32.33
CA GLY A 75 18.39 3.17 32.30
C GLY A 75 17.19 2.67 31.51
N ALA A 76 16.63 3.47 30.58
CA ALA A 76 15.52 3.04 29.77
C ALA A 76 15.94 1.95 28.76
N SER A 77 15.16 0.88 28.64
CA SER A 77 15.40 -0.14 27.62
C SER A 77 15.21 0.43 26.20
N PRO A 78 15.92 -0.08 25.18
CA PRO A 78 15.80 0.42 23.80
C PRO A 78 14.35 0.41 23.28
N LEU A 79 13.56 -0.58 23.65
CA LEU A 79 12.15 -0.67 23.27
C LEU A 79 11.32 0.45 23.93
N ARG A 80 11.64 0.81 25.16
CA ARG A 80 10.96 1.91 25.87
C ARG A 80 11.31 3.26 25.27
N VAL A 81 12.57 3.47 24.91
CA VAL A 81 13.04 4.67 24.19
C VAL A 81 12.35 4.76 22.84
N PHE A 82 12.26 3.68 22.08
CA PHE A 82 11.55 3.65 20.81
C PHE A 82 10.06 4.02 20.97
N ALA A 83 9.34 3.38 21.89
CA ALA A 83 7.91 3.55 22.06
C ALA A 83 7.51 4.92 22.67
N ARG A 84 8.33 5.48 23.58
CA ARG A 84 7.99 6.70 24.31
C ARG A 84 8.68 7.96 23.81
N LEU A 85 9.79 7.83 23.07
CA LEU A 85 10.53 8.96 22.52
C LEU A 85 10.43 8.98 21.00
N THR A 86 10.93 7.93 20.31
CA THR A 86 11.05 7.95 18.85
C THR A 86 9.68 7.96 18.17
N LEU A 87 8.78 7.08 18.58
CA LEU A 87 7.47 6.94 17.94
C LEU A 87 6.58 8.20 18.06
N PRO A 88 6.46 8.86 19.24
CA PRO A 88 5.69 10.10 19.33
C PRO A 88 6.29 11.26 18.52
N LEU A 89 7.64 11.38 18.49
CA LEU A 89 8.31 12.42 17.71
C LEU A 89 8.15 12.20 16.19
N LEU A 90 8.08 10.96 15.75
CA LEU A 90 7.82 10.62 14.35
C LEU A 90 6.31 10.62 14.00
N ALA A 91 5.42 10.66 14.98
CA ALA A 91 3.98 10.56 14.75
C ALA A 91 3.42 11.55 13.72
N PRO A 92 3.82 12.84 13.68
CA PRO A 92 3.33 13.78 12.66
C PRO A 92 3.79 13.40 11.25
N VAL A 93 5.02 12.89 11.10
CA VAL A 93 5.55 12.43 9.80
C VAL A 93 4.85 11.13 9.37
N LEU A 94 4.64 10.21 10.30
CA LEU A 94 3.88 8.98 10.05
C LEU A 94 2.45 9.28 9.61
N LEU A 95 1.78 10.26 10.26
CA LEU A 95 0.44 10.70 9.87
C LEU A 95 0.42 11.19 8.42
N LEU A 96 1.37 12.07 8.09
CA LEU A 96 1.46 12.65 6.74
C LEU A 96 1.68 11.57 5.69
N LEU A 97 2.61 10.64 5.93
CA LEU A 97 2.86 9.51 5.04
C LEU A 97 1.65 8.61 4.93
N PHE A 98 0.98 8.29 6.02
CA PHE A 98 -0.19 7.43 6.01
C PHE A 98 -1.37 8.03 5.24
N CYS A 99 -1.63 9.34 5.40
CA CYS A 99 -2.63 10.04 4.60
C CYS A 99 -2.24 10.09 3.11
N ARG A 100 -0.98 10.41 2.81
CA ARG A 100 -0.45 10.43 1.45
C ARG A 100 -0.57 9.05 0.79
N ASP A 101 -0.14 7.99 1.47
CA ASP A 101 -0.17 6.64 0.93
C ASP A 101 -1.59 6.11 0.73
N THR A 102 -2.54 6.54 1.57
CA THR A 102 -3.96 6.25 1.34
C THR A 102 -4.47 6.88 0.05
N ILE A 103 -4.17 8.15 -0.19
CA ILE A 103 -4.55 8.85 -1.43
C ILE A 103 -3.89 8.15 -2.62
N PHE A 104 -2.59 7.87 -2.52
CA PHE A 104 -1.84 7.21 -3.59
C PHE A 104 -2.36 5.80 -3.88
N SER A 105 -2.62 5.00 -2.86
CA SER A 105 -3.17 3.64 -3.01
C SER A 105 -4.51 3.62 -3.72
N LEU A 106 -5.41 4.55 -3.39
CA LEU A 106 -6.73 4.64 -4.03
C LEU A 106 -6.67 5.11 -5.49
N GLN A 107 -5.61 5.81 -5.90
CA GLN A 107 -5.45 6.35 -7.26
C GLN A 107 -4.47 5.53 -8.11
N ALA A 108 -3.34 5.12 -7.56
CA ALA A 108 -2.26 4.48 -8.31
C ALA A 108 -2.51 3.01 -8.64
N THR A 109 -3.49 2.36 -8.01
CA THR A 109 -3.93 1.00 -8.37
C THR A 109 -4.49 0.90 -9.79
N PHE A 110 -4.81 2.04 -10.43
CA PHE A 110 -5.24 2.08 -11.83
C PHE A 110 -4.22 1.46 -12.79
N VAL A 111 -2.95 1.88 -12.70
CA VAL A 111 -1.90 1.46 -13.66
C VAL A 111 -1.65 -0.06 -13.61
N PRO A 112 -1.37 -0.67 -12.45
CA PRO A 112 -1.20 -2.12 -12.39
C PRO A 112 -2.49 -2.88 -12.71
N ALA A 113 -3.66 -2.38 -12.36
CA ALA A 113 -4.92 -3.01 -12.69
C ALA A 113 -5.20 -3.00 -14.20
N LEU A 114 -4.84 -1.93 -14.91
CA LEU A 114 -5.02 -1.83 -16.36
C LEU A 114 -3.96 -2.64 -17.12
N ILE A 115 -2.66 -2.44 -16.80
CA ILE A 115 -1.56 -2.97 -17.62
C ILE A 115 -1.26 -4.43 -17.31
N VAL A 116 -1.35 -4.83 -16.04
CA VAL A 116 -0.93 -6.17 -15.60
C VAL A 116 -2.07 -7.17 -15.62
N THR A 117 -3.23 -6.78 -15.11
CA THR A 117 -4.35 -7.70 -14.92
C THR A 117 -5.53 -7.43 -15.84
N ASP A 118 -5.56 -6.29 -16.56
CA ASP A 118 -6.69 -5.82 -17.36
C ASP A 118 -8.05 -5.95 -16.63
N GLY A 119 -8.06 -5.61 -15.34
CA GLY A 119 -9.24 -5.76 -14.46
C GLY A 119 -9.41 -7.15 -13.87
N GLY A 120 -8.51 -8.09 -14.17
CA GLY A 120 -8.53 -9.49 -13.72
C GLY A 120 -9.46 -10.39 -14.52
N PRO A 121 -9.30 -11.71 -14.37
CA PRO A 121 -10.23 -12.69 -14.94
C PRO A 121 -11.61 -12.53 -14.31
N PRO A 122 -12.69 -13.04 -14.97
CA PRO A 122 -14.01 -13.04 -14.37
C PRO A 122 -14.00 -13.72 -12.98
N PRO A 123 -14.62 -13.12 -11.95
CA PRO A 123 -15.54 -11.97 -11.93
C PRO A 123 -14.92 -10.55 -11.88
N TYR A 124 -13.78 -10.31 -12.50
CA TYR A 124 -13.09 -9.02 -12.60
C TYR A 124 -12.64 -8.46 -11.24
N GLU A 125 -11.99 -9.26 -10.46
CA GLU A 125 -11.64 -9.00 -9.05
C GLU A 125 -10.61 -7.88 -8.85
N THR A 126 -9.92 -7.46 -9.90
CA THR A 126 -8.98 -6.33 -9.88
C THR A 126 -9.52 -5.08 -10.57
N THR A 127 -10.82 -5.05 -10.88
CA THR A 127 -11.49 -3.84 -11.38
C THR A 127 -11.76 -2.88 -10.21
N TYR A 128 -10.72 -2.13 -9.84
CA TYR A 128 -10.82 -1.09 -8.82
C TYR A 128 -11.54 0.16 -9.35
N LEU A 129 -12.01 1.01 -8.44
CA LEU A 129 -12.78 2.20 -8.79
C LEU A 129 -12.11 3.12 -9.82
N PRO A 130 -10.78 3.39 -9.78
CA PRO A 130 -10.10 4.17 -10.83
C PRO A 130 -10.18 3.52 -12.21
N LEU A 131 -10.02 2.21 -12.31
CA LEU A 131 -10.14 1.49 -13.58
C LEU A 131 -11.58 1.52 -14.11
N PHE A 132 -12.56 1.40 -13.21
CA PHE A 132 -13.98 1.54 -13.56
C PHE A 132 -14.29 2.94 -14.13
N VAL A 133 -13.76 4.00 -13.50
CA VAL A 133 -13.89 5.38 -14.01
C VAL A 133 -13.28 5.51 -15.40
N TYR A 134 -12.07 5.00 -15.58
CA TYR A 134 -11.37 5.04 -16.86
C TYR A 134 -12.15 4.34 -17.97
N ARG A 135 -12.62 3.12 -17.76
CA ARG A 135 -13.39 2.37 -18.75
C ARG A 135 -14.69 3.08 -19.14
N ASN A 136 -15.41 3.61 -18.16
CA ASN A 136 -16.63 4.35 -18.45
C ASN A 136 -16.37 5.65 -19.21
N ALA A 137 -15.26 6.36 -18.91
CA ALA A 137 -14.92 7.59 -19.61
C ALA A 137 -14.40 7.35 -21.03
N PHE A 138 -13.45 6.44 -21.21
CA PHE A 138 -12.67 6.32 -22.44
C PHE A 138 -13.06 5.14 -23.33
N GLU A 139 -13.49 4.01 -22.76
CA GLU A 139 -13.90 2.84 -23.54
C GLU A 139 -15.39 2.90 -23.88
N TYR A 140 -16.24 3.22 -22.88
CA TYR A 140 -17.70 3.24 -23.08
C TYR A 140 -18.25 4.63 -23.41
N LEU A 141 -17.42 5.68 -23.38
CA LEU A 141 -17.77 7.08 -23.67
C LEU A 141 -18.95 7.61 -22.83
N ARG A 142 -19.14 7.07 -21.63
CA ARG A 142 -20.19 7.44 -20.67
C ARG A 142 -19.68 8.50 -19.71
N TYR A 143 -19.35 9.69 -20.20
CA TYR A 143 -18.69 10.75 -19.41
C TYR A 143 -19.45 11.16 -18.16
N GLY A 144 -20.78 11.28 -18.23
CA GLY A 144 -21.59 11.64 -17.06
C GLY A 144 -21.50 10.59 -15.94
N TYR A 145 -21.49 9.32 -16.31
CA TYR A 145 -21.36 8.21 -15.35
C TYR A 145 -19.96 8.14 -14.75
N ALA A 146 -18.95 8.33 -15.57
CA ALA A 146 -17.56 8.40 -15.11
C ALA A 146 -17.33 9.59 -14.16
N ALA A 147 -17.89 10.76 -14.49
CA ALA A 147 -17.82 11.94 -13.64
C ALA A 147 -18.49 11.71 -12.28
N ALA A 148 -19.67 11.09 -12.25
CA ALA A 148 -20.36 10.74 -11.01
C ALA A 148 -19.53 9.76 -10.15
N ALA A 149 -18.96 8.72 -10.77
CA ALA A 149 -18.09 7.78 -10.08
C ALA A 149 -16.82 8.43 -9.52
N THR A 150 -16.25 9.40 -10.24
CA THR A 150 -15.09 10.20 -9.77
C THR A 150 -15.44 11.03 -8.54
N VAL A 151 -16.62 11.68 -8.50
CA VAL A 151 -17.08 12.42 -7.32
C VAL A 151 -17.25 11.50 -6.11
N VAL A 152 -17.82 10.31 -6.32
CA VAL A 152 -17.94 9.29 -5.26
C VAL A 152 -16.56 8.85 -4.76
N MET A 153 -15.62 8.58 -5.68
CA MET A 153 -14.24 8.21 -5.33
C MET A 153 -13.55 9.30 -4.51
N PHE A 154 -13.69 10.56 -4.94
CA PHE A 154 -13.13 11.71 -4.22
C PHE A 154 -13.74 11.83 -2.81
N GLY A 155 -15.07 11.74 -2.69
CA GLY A 155 -15.77 11.80 -1.41
C GLY A 155 -15.33 10.69 -0.45
N LEU A 156 -15.18 9.47 -0.95
CA LEU A 156 -14.72 8.32 -0.18
C LEU A 156 -13.26 8.51 0.28
N THR A 157 -12.39 8.96 -0.61
CA THR A 157 -10.99 9.27 -0.27
C THR A 157 -10.90 10.36 0.79
N ALA A 158 -11.64 11.45 0.62
CA ALA A 158 -11.68 12.56 1.57
C ALA A 158 -12.19 12.11 2.95
N LEU A 159 -13.22 11.26 2.98
CA LEU A 159 -13.76 10.70 4.22
C LEU A 159 -12.71 9.84 4.95
N ILE A 160 -12.03 8.94 4.24
CA ILE A 160 -11.00 8.08 4.82
C ILE A 160 -9.85 8.91 5.39
N VAL A 161 -9.32 9.87 4.61
CA VAL A 161 -8.24 10.76 5.05
C VAL A 161 -8.66 11.61 6.25
N PHE A 162 -9.88 12.13 6.25
CA PHE A 162 -10.43 12.87 7.37
C PHE A 162 -10.52 12.02 8.66
N LEU A 163 -10.99 10.77 8.54
CA LEU A 163 -11.05 9.84 9.67
C LEU A 163 -9.65 9.51 10.21
N GLN A 164 -8.70 9.24 9.31
CA GLN A 164 -7.29 8.98 9.67
C GLN A 164 -6.71 10.17 10.44
N TRP A 165 -6.88 11.38 9.90
CA TRP A 165 -6.39 12.60 10.54
C TRP A 165 -7.02 12.81 11.92
N ARG A 166 -8.31 12.57 12.05
CA ARG A 166 -9.02 12.71 13.34
C ARG A 166 -8.54 11.70 14.38
N ILE A 167 -8.37 10.43 13.99
CA ILE A 167 -7.90 9.36 14.88
C ILE A 167 -6.47 9.64 15.36
N LEU A 168 -5.56 9.97 14.44
CA LEU A 168 -4.18 10.22 14.83
C LEU A 168 -4.01 11.52 15.62
N ARG A 169 -4.82 12.54 15.37
CA ARG A 169 -4.82 13.75 16.19
C ARG A 169 -5.18 13.46 17.64
N LEU A 170 -6.13 12.57 17.89
CA LEU A 170 -6.47 12.13 19.25
C LEU A 170 -5.33 11.39 19.92
N TRP A 171 -4.54 10.66 19.15
CA TRP A 171 -3.34 9.95 19.64
C TRP A 171 -2.22 10.92 19.99
N THR A 172 -1.92 11.89 19.14
CA THR A 172 -0.83 12.86 19.38
C THR A 172 -1.12 13.80 20.54
N THR A 173 -2.39 14.19 20.78
CA THR A 173 -2.77 15.00 21.96
C THR A 173 -2.68 14.22 23.27
N GLY A 174 -2.79 12.89 23.25
CA GLY A 174 -2.64 12.03 24.43
C GLY A 174 -1.19 11.89 24.93
N PHE A 175 -0.19 12.22 24.12
CA PHE A 175 1.25 12.19 24.50
C PHE A 175 1.81 13.56 24.86
N ALA A 176 1.02 14.62 24.78
CA ALA A 176 1.44 16.00 25.07
C ALA A 176 1.12 16.44 26.51
N VAL A 177 0.82 15.49 27.42
CA VAL A 177 0.61 15.75 28.87
C VAL A 177 1.68 15.04 29.68
#